data_0155b24f943bbb738a2075d44908ed81
#
_entry.id   0155b24f943bbb738a2075d44908ed81
#
_cell.length_a   1.000
_cell.length_b   1.000
_cell.length_c   1.000
_cell.angle_alpha   90.00
_cell.angle_beta   90.00
_cell.angle_gamma   90.00
#
_symmetry.space_group_name_H-M   'P 1'
#
loop_
_entity.id
_entity.type
_entity.pdbx_description
1 polymer ?
#
loop_
_entity_poly.entity_id
_entity_poly.type
_entity_poly.pdbx_seq_one_letter_code
_entity_poly.pdbx_strand_id
1 'polypeptide(L)'
;MQNKWQQLLADRSERVQQKTRKKRYGKYILRWSITLLILVMLVFGSICGLRLRHFYRAIHGEIPAESPDLSKFPVKGIDISRYQGDIDWDVLSKEDHVQFAFIKATEGSTYQDDLFTQNWEAAETAGVFVGAYHFFRFESDGKEQADNFIATVPKLENIHW
;
A
#
# COMPACT_ATOMS: atom_id res chain seq x y z
N MET A 1 -17.60 -4.59 -83.44
CA MET A 1 -18.39 -4.89 -82.19
C MET A 1 -17.60 -5.73 -81.21
N GLN A 2 -16.78 -6.69 -81.57
CA GLN A 2 -16.04 -7.60 -80.69
C GLN A 2 -15.04 -6.91 -79.73
N ASN A 3 -14.33 -5.86 -80.21
CA ASN A 3 -13.34 -5.14 -79.37
C ASN A 3 -13.96 -4.40 -78.13
N LYS A 4 -15.18 -3.94 -78.23
CA LYS A 4 -15.85 -3.21 -77.14
C LYS A 4 -16.26 -4.14 -75.98
N TRP A 5 -16.65 -5.33 -76.29
CA TRP A 5 -16.97 -6.36 -75.30
C TRP A 5 -15.74 -6.88 -74.56
N GLN A 6 -14.63 -7.06 -75.23
CA GLN A 6 -13.36 -7.44 -74.63
C GLN A 6 -12.85 -6.38 -73.65
N GLN A 7 -12.96 -5.11 -73.98
CA GLN A 7 -12.62 -3.99 -73.10
C GLN A 7 -13.50 -3.92 -71.86
N LEU A 8 -14.80 -4.12 -71.99
CA LEU A 8 -15.74 -4.13 -70.86
C LEU A 8 -15.49 -5.30 -69.92
N LEU A 9 -15.13 -6.47 -70.41
CA LEU A 9 -14.78 -7.64 -69.61
C LEU A 9 -13.46 -7.42 -68.87
N ALA A 10 -12.46 -6.82 -69.49
CA ALA A 10 -11.18 -6.45 -68.86
C ALA A 10 -11.38 -5.46 -67.73
N ASP A 11 -12.12 -4.37 -67.95
CA ASP A 11 -12.42 -3.36 -66.94
C ASP A 11 -13.22 -3.93 -65.77
N ARG A 12 -14.16 -4.84 -66.04
CA ARG A 12 -14.89 -5.53 -64.98
C ARG A 12 -13.99 -6.45 -64.14
N SER A 13 -13.06 -7.16 -64.78
CA SER A 13 -12.11 -8.02 -64.09
C SER A 13 -11.16 -7.24 -63.19
N GLU A 14 -10.65 -6.10 -63.67
CA GLU A 14 -9.81 -5.20 -62.87
C GLU A 14 -10.54 -4.62 -61.68
N ARG A 15 -11.78 -4.18 -61.82
CA ARG A 15 -12.60 -3.69 -60.71
C ARG A 15 -12.87 -4.76 -59.68
N VAL A 16 -13.11 -5.99 -60.05
CA VAL A 16 -13.28 -7.11 -59.16
C VAL A 16 -11.98 -7.42 -58.42
N GLN A 17 -10.87 -7.43 -59.13
CA GLN A 17 -9.55 -7.65 -58.51
C GLN A 17 -9.17 -6.53 -57.53
N GLN A 18 -9.42 -5.25 -57.89
CA GLN A 18 -9.18 -4.14 -56.96
C GLN A 18 -10.05 -4.22 -55.70
N LYS A 19 -11.33 -4.60 -55.83
CA LYS A 19 -12.23 -4.82 -54.68
C LYS A 19 -11.72 -5.95 -53.76
N THR A 20 -11.29 -7.04 -54.32
CA THR A 20 -10.75 -8.16 -53.54
C THR A 20 -9.42 -7.82 -52.87
N ARG A 21 -8.54 -7.07 -53.55
CA ARG A 21 -7.29 -6.53 -52.97
C ARG A 21 -7.58 -5.59 -51.79
N LYS A 22 -8.46 -4.59 -51.94
CA LYS A 22 -8.85 -3.67 -50.87
C LYS A 22 -9.43 -4.42 -49.67
N LYS A 23 -10.27 -5.42 -49.88
CA LYS A 23 -10.86 -6.26 -48.84
C LYS A 23 -9.81 -7.08 -48.08
N ARG A 24 -8.78 -7.56 -48.76
CA ARG A 24 -7.63 -8.27 -48.19
C ARG A 24 -6.77 -7.35 -47.31
N TYR A 25 -6.41 -6.20 -47.84
CA TYR A 25 -5.63 -5.19 -47.09
C TYR A 25 -6.38 -4.71 -45.85
N GLY A 26 -7.68 -4.45 -45.94
CA GLY A 26 -8.48 -4.09 -44.77
C GLY A 26 -8.45 -5.12 -43.65
N LYS A 27 -8.48 -6.44 -43.98
CA LYS A 27 -8.35 -7.49 -43.00
C LYS A 27 -6.96 -7.54 -42.36
N TYR A 28 -5.90 -7.28 -43.11
CA TYR A 28 -4.54 -7.24 -42.57
C TYR A 28 -4.36 -6.01 -41.65
N ILE A 29 -4.81 -4.83 -42.05
CA ILE A 29 -4.75 -3.64 -41.21
C ILE A 29 -5.51 -3.86 -39.89
N LEU A 30 -6.70 -4.42 -39.96
CA LEU A 30 -7.50 -4.72 -38.77
C LEU A 30 -6.78 -5.70 -37.83
N ARG A 31 -6.18 -6.75 -38.39
CA ARG A 31 -5.40 -7.73 -37.58
C ARG A 31 -4.21 -7.08 -36.89
N TRP A 32 -3.44 -6.27 -37.62
CA TRP A 32 -2.29 -5.56 -37.07
C TRP A 32 -2.67 -4.51 -36.04
N SER A 33 -3.79 -3.82 -36.23
CA SER A 33 -4.29 -2.85 -35.24
C SER A 33 -4.75 -3.52 -33.96
N ILE A 34 -5.38 -4.70 -34.04
CA ILE A 34 -5.77 -5.49 -32.86
C ILE A 34 -4.53 -6.01 -32.11
N THR A 35 -3.53 -6.54 -32.84
CA THR A 35 -2.28 -7.01 -32.19
C THR A 35 -1.53 -5.87 -31.52
N LEU A 36 -1.45 -4.71 -32.16
CA LEU A 36 -0.85 -3.52 -31.57
C LEU A 36 -1.59 -3.07 -30.30
N LEU A 37 -2.90 -3.05 -30.33
CA LEU A 37 -3.74 -2.70 -29.16
C LEU A 37 -3.47 -3.65 -27.99
N ILE A 38 -3.42 -4.94 -28.25
CA ILE A 38 -3.12 -5.95 -27.21
C ILE A 38 -1.73 -5.73 -26.63
N LEU A 39 -0.74 -5.43 -27.47
CA LEU A 39 0.63 -5.15 -27.04
C LEU A 39 0.71 -3.91 -26.14
N VAL A 40 0.01 -2.85 -26.52
CA VAL A 40 -0.08 -1.62 -25.72
C VAL A 40 -0.76 -1.89 -24.37
N MET A 41 -1.84 -2.68 -24.35
CA MET A 41 -2.51 -3.06 -23.12
C MET A 41 -1.63 -3.89 -22.19
N LEU A 42 -0.84 -4.83 -22.74
CA LEU A 42 0.11 -5.63 -21.95
C LEU A 42 1.23 -4.78 -21.36
N VAL A 43 1.79 -3.86 -22.14
CA VAL A 43 2.82 -2.93 -21.64
C VAL A 43 2.26 -2.01 -20.56
N PHE A 44 1.08 -1.43 -20.80
CA PHE A 44 0.41 -0.58 -19.81
C PHE A 44 0.08 -1.35 -18.52
N GLY A 45 -0.45 -2.57 -18.65
CA GLY A 45 -0.73 -3.44 -17.50
C GLY A 45 0.53 -3.78 -16.71
N SER A 46 1.65 -4.02 -17.38
CA SER A 46 2.94 -4.28 -16.73
C SER A 46 3.46 -3.06 -15.98
N ILE A 47 3.39 -1.88 -16.58
CA ILE A 47 3.81 -0.61 -15.94
C ILE A 47 2.91 -0.31 -14.73
N CYS A 48 1.60 -0.47 -14.88
CA CYS A 48 0.65 -0.26 -13.81
C CYS A 48 0.88 -1.24 -12.65
N GLY A 49 1.12 -2.51 -12.95
CA GLY A 49 1.44 -3.54 -11.96
C GLY A 49 2.73 -3.27 -11.20
N LEU A 50 3.79 -2.80 -11.89
CA LEU A 50 5.04 -2.39 -11.25
C LEU A 50 4.84 -1.17 -10.33
N ARG A 51 4.08 -0.17 -10.78
CA ARG A 51 3.74 1.02 -9.98
C ARG A 51 2.92 0.65 -8.74
N LEU A 52 1.92 -0.22 -8.90
CA LEU A 52 1.10 -0.70 -7.81
C LEU A 52 1.92 -1.50 -6.80
N ARG A 53 2.84 -2.35 -7.27
CA ARG A 53 3.75 -3.10 -6.40
C ARG A 53 4.70 -2.18 -5.64
N HIS A 54 5.25 -1.14 -6.27
CA HIS A 54 6.06 -0.13 -5.59
C HIS A 54 5.27 0.65 -4.53
N PHE A 55 4.05 1.04 -4.86
CA PHE A 55 3.14 1.71 -3.93
C PHE A 55 2.75 0.79 -2.75
N TYR A 56 2.44 -0.47 -3.03
CA TYR A 56 2.15 -1.47 -1.99
C TYR A 56 3.35 -1.66 -1.05
N ARG A 57 4.57 -1.77 -1.58
CA ARG A 57 5.80 -1.86 -0.77
C ARG A 57 6.05 -0.61 0.06
N ALA A 58 5.77 0.57 -0.48
CA ALA A 58 5.93 1.83 0.25
C ALA A 58 4.93 1.98 1.42
N ILE A 59 3.71 1.45 1.27
CA ILE A 59 2.69 1.49 2.33
C ILE A 59 2.90 0.41 3.38
N HIS A 60 3.27 -0.81 2.95
CA HIS A 60 3.40 -1.96 3.85
C HIS A 60 4.82 -2.13 4.41
N GLY A 61 5.73 -1.17 4.12
CA GLY A 61 7.08 -1.12 4.66
C GLY A 61 7.74 -2.51 4.62
N GLU A 62 8.26 -2.94 3.46
CA GLU A 62 9.27 -3.99 3.53
C GLU A 62 10.45 -3.39 4.27
N ILE A 63 10.56 -3.71 5.54
CA ILE A 63 11.78 -3.45 6.33
C ILE A 63 12.92 -4.01 5.48
N PRO A 64 13.95 -3.22 5.16
CA PRO A 64 15.13 -3.75 4.45
C PRO A 64 15.59 -5.01 5.15
N ALA A 65 15.93 -6.05 4.40
CA ALA A 65 16.37 -7.33 4.94
C ALA A 65 17.66 -7.23 5.80
N GLU A 66 18.35 -6.10 5.73
CA GLU A 66 19.42 -5.74 6.66
C GLU A 66 18.80 -5.03 7.86
N SER A 67 18.53 -5.79 8.91
CA SER A 67 18.27 -5.22 10.23
C SER A 67 19.47 -4.38 10.62
N PRO A 68 19.28 -3.14 11.10
CA PRO A 68 20.38 -2.35 11.62
C PRO A 68 21.13 -3.15 12.70
N ASP A 69 22.45 -3.02 12.74
CA ASP A 69 23.26 -3.64 13.81
C ASP A 69 22.85 -3.08 15.17
N LEU A 70 21.95 -3.81 15.84
CA LEU A 70 21.39 -3.43 17.13
C LEU A 70 22.37 -3.64 18.27
N SER A 71 23.55 -4.25 18.04
CA SER A 71 24.58 -4.46 19.06
C SER A 71 25.09 -3.16 19.67
N LYS A 72 24.98 -2.05 18.91
CA LYS A 72 25.36 -0.68 19.35
C LYS A 72 24.29 0.01 20.20
N PHE A 73 23.10 -0.55 20.27
CA PHE A 73 21.95 0.02 20.97
C PHE A 73 21.51 -0.95 22.06
N PRO A 74 22.03 -0.80 23.28
CA PRO A 74 21.76 -1.74 24.37
C PRO A 74 20.32 -1.66 24.89
N VAL A 75 19.59 -0.58 24.57
CA VAL A 75 18.20 -0.37 24.99
C VAL A 75 17.28 -0.62 23.81
N LYS A 76 16.36 -1.59 23.95
CA LYS A 76 15.39 -1.95 22.94
C LYS A 76 14.00 -1.48 23.38
N GLY A 77 13.26 -0.89 22.45
CA GLY A 77 11.88 -0.50 22.64
C GLY A 77 11.05 -0.74 21.40
N ILE A 78 9.75 -0.71 21.60
CA ILE A 78 8.75 -0.87 20.53
C ILE A 78 7.70 0.22 20.63
N ASP A 79 7.02 0.50 19.52
CA ASP A 79 5.77 1.23 19.49
C ASP A 79 4.65 0.30 19.03
N ILE A 80 3.50 0.41 19.66
CA ILE A 80 2.36 -0.46 19.42
C ILE A 80 1.04 0.29 19.44
N SER A 81 0.05 -0.33 18.82
CA SER A 81 -1.35 0.08 18.82
C SER A 81 -2.25 -1.17 18.72
N ARG A 82 -3.54 -1.01 18.69
CA ARG A 82 -4.47 -2.13 18.44
C ARG A 82 -4.16 -2.94 17.18
N TYR A 83 -3.42 -2.39 16.22
CA TYR A 83 -3.11 -3.09 14.96
C TYR A 83 -2.17 -4.28 15.13
N GLN A 84 -1.42 -4.34 16.23
CA GLN A 84 -0.60 -5.49 16.58
C GLN A 84 -1.40 -6.63 17.22
N GLY A 85 -2.66 -6.37 17.60
CA GLY A 85 -3.52 -7.38 18.27
C GLY A 85 -3.03 -7.76 19.65
N ASP A 86 -3.27 -9.02 20.02
CA ASP A 86 -2.83 -9.56 21.31
C ASP A 86 -1.31 -9.75 21.34
N ILE A 87 -0.68 -9.24 22.38
CA ILE A 87 0.77 -9.23 22.56
C ILE A 87 1.14 -10.11 23.75
N ASP A 88 2.10 -11.02 23.53
CA ASP A 88 2.73 -11.77 24.61
C ASP A 88 3.87 -10.93 25.22
N TRP A 89 3.52 -10.17 26.25
CA TRP A 89 4.45 -9.27 26.94
C TRP A 89 5.56 -10.01 27.71
N ASP A 90 5.30 -11.24 28.13
CA ASP A 90 6.30 -12.07 28.79
C ASP A 90 7.41 -12.48 27.82
N VAL A 91 7.05 -12.86 26.61
CA VAL A 91 8.02 -13.16 25.55
C VAL A 91 8.80 -11.92 25.16
N LEU A 92 8.13 -10.79 24.93
CA LEU A 92 8.81 -9.54 24.56
C LEU A 92 9.82 -9.07 25.61
N SER A 93 9.44 -9.15 26.89
CA SER A 93 10.29 -8.72 27.99
C SER A 93 11.47 -9.69 28.24
N LYS A 94 11.21 -11.00 28.30
CA LYS A 94 12.18 -11.99 28.74
C LYS A 94 13.05 -12.54 27.60
N GLU A 95 12.45 -12.79 26.43
CA GLU A 95 13.17 -13.41 25.31
C GLU A 95 13.72 -12.35 24.34
N ASP A 96 12.92 -11.36 23.97
CA ASP A 96 13.33 -10.30 23.03
C ASP A 96 14.05 -9.14 23.71
N HIS A 97 14.05 -9.09 25.04
CA HIS A 97 14.69 -8.07 25.87
C HIS A 97 14.19 -6.66 25.57
N VAL A 98 12.88 -6.50 25.33
CA VAL A 98 12.22 -5.21 25.19
C VAL A 98 12.14 -4.54 26.55
N GLN A 99 12.70 -3.34 26.66
CA GLN A 99 12.78 -2.60 27.93
C GLN A 99 11.72 -1.51 28.05
N PHE A 100 11.29 -0.94 26.93
CA PHE A 100 10.23 0.07 26.93
C PHE A 100 9.28 -0.10 25.75
N ALA A 101 8.04 0.39 25.92
CA ALA A 101 7.03 0.41 24.87
C ALA A 101 6.30 1.76 24.84
N PHE A 102 6.15 2.34 23.67
CA PHE A 102 5.22 3.43 23.44
C PHE A 102 3.89 2.86 22.93
N ILE A 103 2.81 3.11 23.65
CA ILE A 103 1.49 2.54 23.39
C ILE A 103 0.57 3.63 22.90
N LYS A 104 -0.08 3.43 21.75
CA LYS A 104 -1.07 4.37 21.23
C LYS A 104 -2.23 4.51 22.17
N ALA A 105 -2.44 5.71 22.69
CA ALA A 105 -3.58 6.00 23.55
C ALA A 105 -4.76 6.57 22.74
N THR A 106 -4.48 7.55 21.87
CA THR A 106 -5.52 8.28 21.17
C THR A 106 -5.12 8.67 19.76
N GLU A 107 -6.12 9.03 18.94
CA GLU A 107 -5.96 9.56 17.61
C GLU A 107 -7.02 10.63 17.34
N GLY A 108 -6.63 11.78 16.81
CA GLY A 108 -7.54 12.89 16.56
C GLY A 108 -8.26 13.35 17.86
N SER A 109 -9.37 14.05 17.70
CA SER A 109 -10.07 14.65 18.83
C SER A 109 -10.92 13.71 19.67
N THR A 110 -11.20 12.47 19.18
CA THR A 110 -12.21 11.62 19.84
C THR A 110 -11.85 10.14 19.94
N TYR A 111 -10.95 9.65 19.07
CA TYR A 111 -10.62 8.22 19.04
C TYR A 111 -9.68 7.85 20.18
N GLN A 112 -10.00 6.77 20.89
CA GLN A 112 -9.17 6.11 21.90
C GLN A 112 -8.85 4.71 21.39
N ASP A 113 -7.60 4.24 21.59
CA ASP A 113 -7.20 2.92 21.14
C ASP A 113 -7.81 1.84 22.03
N ASP A 114 -8.54 0.90 21.42
CA ASP A 114 -9.34 -0.09 22.12
C ASP A 114 -8.50 -1.03 23.00
N LEU A 115 -7.20 -1.21 22.67
CA LEU A 115 -6.27 -2.07 23.41
C LEU A 115 -5.29 -1.27 24.30
N PHE A 116 -5.45 0.06 24.40
CA PHE A 116 -4.52 0.90 25.16
C PHE A 116 -4.39 0.44 26.61
N THR A 117 -5.48 0.35 27.35
CA THR A 117 -5.47 0.00 28.76
C THR A 117 -4.95 -1.42 28.99
N GLN A 118 -5.41 -2.37 28.18
CA GLN A 118 -4.95 -3.76 28.25
C GLN A 118 -3.45 -3.87 28.06
N ASN A 119 -2.92 -3.24 27.00
CA ASN A 119 -1.49 -3.28 26.70
C ASN A 119 -0.66 -2.54 27.75
N TRP A 120 -1.16 -1.41 28.27
CA TRP A 120 -0.51 -0.65 29.32
C TRP A 120 -0.30 -1.49 30.58
N GLU A 121 -1.38 -2.07 31.13
CA GLU A 121 -1.34 -2.89 32.34
C GLU A 121 -0.51 -4.16 32.15
N ALA A 122 -0.61 -4.81 31.00
CA ALA A 122 0.15 -6.03 30.72
C ALA A 122 1.64 -5.76 30.56
N ALA A 123 2.04 -4.66 29.90
CA ALA A 123 3.43 -4.26 29.77
C ALA A 123 4.06 -3.90 31.11
N GLU A 124 3.37 -3.12 31.95
CA GLU A 124 3.84 -2.79 33.32
C GLU A 124 4.01 -4.07 34.17
N THR A 125 3.05 -5.00 34.07
CA THR A 125 3.12 -6.29 34.79
C THR A 125 4.32 -7.13 34.36
N ALA A 126 4.67 -7.06 33.05
CA ALA A 126 5.86 -7.76 32.52
C ALA A 126 7.18 -7.02 32.81
N GLY A 127 7.14 -5.87 33.48
CA GLY A 127 8.32 -5.07 33.84
C GLY A 127 8.87 -4.21 32.67
N VAL A 128 8.06 -3.97 31.67
CA VAL A 128 8.39 -3.07 30.55
C VAL A 128 8.02 -1.63 30.90
N PHE A 129 8.91 -0.68 30.70
CA PHE A 129 8.60 0.73 30.89
C PHE A 129 7.62 1.19 29.81
N VAL A 130 6.55 1.87 30.22
CA VAL A 130 5.49 2.29 29.28
C VAL A 130 5.46 3.78 29.08
N GLY A 131 5.16 4.20 27.86
CA GLY A 131 4.82 5.55 27.49
C GLY A 131 3.59 5.54 26.58
N ALA A 132 2.82 6.60 26.62
CA ALA A 132 1.68 6.78 25.73
C ALA A 132 2.04 7.68 24.56
N TYR A 133 1.43 7.44 23.40
CA TYR A 133 1.50 8.39 22.31
C TYR A 133 0.13 8.72 21.72
N HIS A 134 0.06 9.91 21.12
CA HIS A 134 -1.08 10.40 20.37
C HIS A 134 -0.78 10.40 18.88
N PHE A 135 -1.71 9.88 18.08
CA PHE A 135 -1.62 9.99 16.63
C PHE A 135 -2.34 11.27 16.17
N PHE A 136 -1.55 12.28 15.80
CA PHE A 136 -2.07 13.60 15.44
C PHE A 136 -2.78 13.55 14.08
N ARG A 137 -3.94 14.22 14.00
CA ARG A 137 -4.74 14.42 12.79
C ARG A 137 -4.80 15.90 12.43
N PHE A 138 -4.41 16.23 11.21
CA PHE A 138 -4.40 17.61 10.72
C PHE A 138 -5.80 18.19 10.51
N GLU A 139 -6.82 17.34 10.41
CA GLU A 139 -8.21 17.70 10.19
C GLU A 139 -8.94 18.12 11.49
N SER A 140 -8.35 17.88 12.64
CA SER A 140 -8.95 18.13 13.95
C SER A 140 -8.24 19.26 14.70
N ASP A 141 -8.96 19.97 15.56
CA ASP A 141 -8.37 21.00 16.40
C ASP A 141 -7.34 20.44 17.37
N GLY A 142 -6.19 21.12 17.49
CA GLY A 142 -5.07 20.65 18.30
C GLY A 142 -5.38 20.62 19.80
N LYS A 143 -6.19 21.55 20.30
CA LYS A 143 -6.59 21.58 21.72
C LYS A 143 -7.49 20.39 22.03
N GLU A 144 -8.47 20.12 21.18
CA GLU A 144 -9.37 18.98 21.38
C GLU A 144 -8.59 17.65 21.37
N GLN A 145 -7.57 17.53 20.51
CA GLN A 145 -6.69 16.36 20.48
C GLN A 145 -5.88 16.23 21.78
N ALA A 146 -5.35 17.32 22.30
CA ALA A 146 -4.66 17.33 23.58
C ALA A 146 -5.59 16.96 24.75
N ASP A 147 -6.80 17.49 24.76
CA ASP A 147 -7.82 17.20 25.77
C ASP A 147 -8.19 15.69 25.74
N ASN A 148 -8.36 15.09 24.56
CA ASN A 148 -8.60 13.66 24.40
C ASN A 148 -7.44 12.80 24.95
N PHE A 149 -6.20 13.18 24.65
CA PHE A 149 -5.00 12.48 25.15
C PHE A 149 -4.90 12.56 26.70
N ILE A 150 -5.03 13.76 27.25
CA ILE A 150 -4.95 13.99 28.71
C ILE A 150 -6.07 13.26 29.46
N ALA A 151 -7.25 13.15 28.87
CA ALA A 151 -8.37 12.44 29.48
C ALA A 151 -8.19 10.90 29.46
N THR A 152 -7.39 10.37 28.52
CA THR A 152 -7.22 8.92 28.29
C THR A 152 -6.02 8.36 29.03
N VAL A 153 -4.91 9.10 29.08
CA VAL A 153 -3.64 8.59 29.65
C VAL A 153 -3.66 8.72 31.18
N PRO A 154 -3.31 7.64 31.90
CA PRO A 154 -3.20 7.69 33.37
C PRO A 154 -2.20 8.75 33.82
N LYS A 155 -2.52 9.48 34.87
CA LYS A 155 -1.56 10.37 35.52
C LYS A 155 -0.53 9.53 36.23
N LEU A 156 0.71 9.61 35.79
CA LEU A 156 1.82 8.95 36.48
C LEU A 156 2.18 9.80 37.70
N GLU A 157 1.78 9.38 38.89
CA GLU A 157 1.99 10.12 40.13
C GLU A 157 3.45 10.14 40.64
N ASN A 158 4.32 9.28 40.07
CA ASN A 158 5.69 9.05 40.57
C ASN A 158 6.78 8.91 39.48
N ILE A 159 6.79 9.79 38.48
CA ILE A 159 7.96 9.84 37.59
C ILE A 159 9.00 10.74 38.25
N HIS A 160 10.00 10.12 38.83
CA HIS A 160 11.26 10.79 39.18
C HIS A 160 12.15 10.81 37.93
N TRP A 161 12.40 11.99 37.39
CA TRP A 161 13.38 12.25 36.32
C TRP A 161 14.81 12.21 36.85
#